data_466329679356b9fe8ba18e4cedb3313b
#
_entry.id   466329679356b9fe8ba18e4cedb3313b
#
_cell.length_a   1.000
_cell.length_b   1.000
_cell.length_c   1.000
_cell.angle_alpha   90.00
_cell.angle_beta   90.00
_cell.angle_gamma   90.00
#
_symmetry.space_group_name_H-M   'P 1'
#
loop_
_entity.id
_entity.type
_entity.pdbx_description
1 polymer ?
#
loop_
_entity_poly.entity_id
_entity_poly.type
_entity_poly.pdbx_seq_one_letter_code
_entity_poly.pdbx_strand_id
1 'polypeptide(L)'
;MNIEGLAARDGLLFFGFRGPAKDERAPILSTKADELFKAEAPKADVTFIEVGKGRGIRALARVNDGILVLAGPDDDLANQDVGWILGLWDGKPADVAKLKYAAKPDLSAVKLRKCDDELKPEALAVLRDEPDAYDVIIMSDGMCDGGPLKFTLQRK
;
A
#
# COMPACT_ATOMS: atom_id res chain seq x y z
N MET A 1 5.34 -10.56 11.91
CA MET A 1 5.70 -9.46 10.98
C MET A 1 5.33 -9.93 9.59
N ASN A 2 4.49 -9.18 8.89
CA ASN A 2 3.94 -9.59 7.59
C ASN A 2 4.22 -8.49 6.55
N ILE A 3 5.04 -8.82 5.53
CA ILE A 3 5.35 -7.91 4.41
C ILE A 3 4.37 -8.19 3.29
N GLU A 4 3.59 -7.20 2.88
CA GLU A 4 2.63 -7.30 1.77
C GLU A 4 2.87 -6.27 0.66
N GLY A 5 3.59 -5.18 0.95
CA GLY A 5 3.96 -4.18 -0.04
C GLY A 5 5.43 -4.26 -0.44
N LEU A 6 5.71 -4.21 -1.74
CA LEU A 6 7.07 -4.07 -2.28
C LEU A 6 7.07 -3.04 -3.40
N ALA A 7 7.98 -2.06 -3.31
CA ALA A 7 8.24 -1.13 -4.39
C ALA A 7 9.75 -0.86 -4.53
N ALA A 8 10.17 -0.46 -5.73
CA ALA A 8 11.55 -0.06 -6.01
C ALA A 8 11.57 1.33 -6.62
N ARG A 9 12.41 2.24 -6.09
CA ARG A 9 12.58 3.59 -6.61
C ARG A 9 13.96 4.13 -6.26
N ASP A 10 14.62 4.76 -7.21
CA ASP A 10 15.89 5.47 -7.01
C ASP A 10 16.98 4.62 -6.33
N GLY A 11 17.04 3.32 -6.68
CA GLY A 11 18.00 2.36 -6.11
C GLY A 11 17.63 1.84 -4.71
N LEU A 12 16.51 2.27 -4.14
CA LEU A 12 15.97 1.76 -2.89
C LEU A 12 14.87 0.73 -3.14
N LEU A 13 14.79 -0.23 -2.22
CA LEU A 13 13.65 -1.13 -2.06
C LEU A 13 12.86 -0.71 -0.82
N PHE A 14 11.55 -0.76 -0.93
CA PHE A 14 10.60 -0.39 0.10
C PHE A 14 9.73 -1.59 0.42
N PHE A 15 9.74 -2.01 1.68
CA PHE A 15 8.98 -3.15 2.19
C PHE A 15 7.89 -2.61 3.13
N GLY A 16 6.64 -2.69 2.70
CA GLY A 16 5.48 -2.28 3.47
C GLY A 16 4.94 -3.42 4.32
N PHE A 17 4.67 -3.14 5.60
CA PHE A 17 4.20 -4.15 6.52
C PHE A 17 2.70 -4.00 6.80
N ARG A 18 1.97 -5.11 6.72
CA ARG A 18 0.60 -5.20 7.22
C ARG A 18 0.57 -5.11 8.74
N GLY A 19 1.49 -5.78 9.40
CA GLY A 19 1.59 -5.79 10.86
C GLY A 19 3.02 -5.96 11.36
N PRO A 20 3.32 -5.51 12.60
CA PRO A 20 2.41 -4.80 13.50
C PRO A 20 2.21 -3.33 13.12
N ALA A 21 0.96 -2.86 13.12
CA ALA A 21 0.62 -1.45 13.09
C ALA A 21 0.54 -0.89 14.52
N LYS A 22 0.95 0.34 14.75
CA LYS A 22 0.94 0.98 16.06
C LYS A 22 0.57 2.46 15.95
N ASP A 23 -0.26 2.94 16.84
CA ASP A 23 -0.61 4.36 16.95
C ASP A 23 -1.09 4.94 15.60
N GLU A 24 -1.99 4.22 14.89
CA GLU A 24 -2.55 4.59 13.58
C GLU A 24 -1.51 4.64 12.45
N ARG A 25 -0.35 4.00 12.62
CA ARG A 25 0.77 4.03 11.69
C ARG A 25 1.19 2.62 11.31
N ALA A 26 1.58 2.47 10.05
CA ALA A 26 2.15 1.24 9.52
C ALA A 26 3.61 1.49 9.07
N PRO A 27 4.55 0.58 9.36
CA PRO A 27 5.94 0.76 8.99
C PRO A 27 6.20 0.42 7.51
N ILE A 28 7.09 1.20 6.91
CA ILE A 28 7.78 0.86 5.66
C ILE A 28 9.28 0.86 5.96
N LEU A 29 9.93 -0.27 5.70
CA LEU A 29 11.37 -0.40 5.74
C LEU A 29 11.94 -0.07 4.37
N SER A 30 12.98 0.76 4.30
CA SER A 30 13.70 1.05 3.07
C SER A 30 15.18 0.69 3.21
N THR A 31 15.75 0.13 2.14
CA THR A 31 17.16 -0.21 2.06
C THR A 31 17.66 -0.11 0.62
N LYS A 32 18.95 0.05 0.42
CA LYS A 32 19.53 0.00 -0.92
C LYS A 32 19.43 -1.41 -1.50
N ALA A 33 18.97 -1.49 -2.75
CA ALA A 33 18.77 -2.77 -3.43
C ALA A 33 20.06 -3.61 -3.52
N ASP A 34 21.19 -2.95 -3.77
CA ASP A 34 22.50 -3.61 -3.88
C ASP A 34 23.05 -4.12 -2.53
N GLU A 35 22.58 -3.59 -1.40
CA GLU A 35 23.03 -4.03 -0.08
C GLU A 35 22.40 -5.36 0.36
N LEU A 36 21.23 -5.72 -0.19
CA LEU A 36 20.57 -6.99 0.14
C LEU A 36 21.36 -8.22 -0.28
N PHE A 37 22.26 -8.08 -1.25
CA PHE A 37 23.03 -9.20 -1.80
C PHE A 37 24.49 -9.21 -1.32
N LYS A 38 24.83 -8.37 -0.34
CA LYS A 38 26.17 -8.36 0.30
C LYS A 38 26.17 -9.31 1.50
N ALA A 39 27.38 -9.75 1.89
CA ALA A 39 27.55 -10.64 3.04
C ALA A 39 27.22 -9.96 4.39
N GLU A 40 27.27 -8.63 4.44
CA GLU A 40 26.97 -7.85 5.63
C GLU A 40 25.47 -7.53 5.71
N ALA A 41 24.98 -7.34 6.93
CA ALA A 41 23.59 -6.94 7.12
C ALA A 41 23.33 -5.56 6.47
N PRO A 42 22.27 -5.43 5.64
CA PRO A 42 21.97 -4.18 4.96
C PRO A 42 21.59 -3.10 5.98
N LYS A 43 22.00 -1.86 5.71
CA LYS A 43 21.49 -0.70 6.43
C LYS A 43 20.06 -0.43 5.97
N ALA A 44 19.16 -0.22 6.91
CA ALA A 44 17.76 0.02 6.63
C ALA A 44 17.22 1.18 7.48
N ASP A 45 16.36 1.97 6.86
CA ASP A 45 15.58 3.02 7.52
C ASP A 45 14.13 2.56 7.65
N VAL A 46 13.46 2.97 8.73
CA VAL A 46 12.04 2.69 8.94
C VAL A 46 11.28 4.00 8.98
N THR A 47 10.29 4.14 8.12
CA THR A 47 9.34 5.26 8.11
C THR A 47 7.97 4.76 8.53
N PHE A 48 7.36 5.42 9.52
CA PHE A 48 5.98 5.12 9.91
C PHE A 48 5.00 5.99 9.12
N ILE A 49 4.14 5.37 8.33
CA ILE A 49 3.12 6.06 7.53
C ILE A 49 1.81 6.17 8.32
N GLU A 50 1.25 7.37 8.42
CA GLU A 50 -0.07 7.59 9.00
C GLU A 50 -1.16 7.02 8.06
N VAL A 51 -1.69 5.86 8.39
CA VAL A 51 -2.71 5.14 7.62
C VAL A 51 -4.07 5.09 8.32
N GLY A 52 -4.13 5.61 9.55
CA GLY A 52 -5.31 5.57 10.42
C GLY A 52 -5.44 4.24 11.17
N LYS A 53 -6.32 4.26 12.17
CA LYS A 53 -6.48 3.16 13.12
C LYS A 53 -6.80 1.84 12.43
N GLY A 54 -6.12 0.78 12.88
CA GLY A 54 -6.40 -0.60 12.49
C GLY A 54 -5.99 -0.95 11.06
N ARG A 55 -5.12 -0.15 10.42
CA ARG A 55 -4.64 -0.39 9.06
C ARG A 55 -3.16 -0.70 9.02
N GLY A 56 -2.81 -1.65 8.13
CA GLY A 56 -1.45 -1.94 7.71
C GLY A 56 -1.29 -1.74 6.19
N ILE A 57 -0.04 -1.77 5.73
CA ILE A 57 0.25 -1.69 4.29
C ILE A 57 -0.17 -3.00 3.63
N ARG A 58 -0.91 -2.89 2.50
CA ARG A 58 -1.36 -4.02 1.70
C ARG A 58 -0.65 -4.08 0.35
N ALA A 59 -0.34 -2.93 -0.25
CA ALA A 59 0.45 -2.87 -1.47
C ALA A 59 1.18 -1.54 -1.59
N LEU A 60 2.28 -1.55 -2.34
CA LEU A 60 3.05 -0.38 -2.73
C LEU A 60 3.21 -0.35 -4.25
N ALA A 61 3.09 0.82 -4.87
CA ALA A 61 3.37 0.99 -6.29
C ALA A 61 4.16 2.27 -6.56
N ARG A 62 5.25 2.18 -7.34
CA ARG A 62 6.05 3.33 -7.74
C ARG A 62 5.25 4.24 -8.67
N VAL A 63 5.41 5.56 -8.45
CA VAL A 63 4.97 6.64 -9.34
C VAL A 63 6.10 7.67 -9.49
N ASN A 64 5.95 8.63 -10.41
CA ASN A 64 6.99 9.61 -10.72
C ASN A 64 7.40 10.45 -9.50
N ASP A 65 6.46 10.84 -8.67
CA ASP A 65 6.67 11.72 -7.51
C ASP A 65 6.63 11.00 -6.14
N GLY A 66 6.61 9.65 -6.14
CA GLY A 66 6.63 8.91 -4.88
C GLY A 66 6.26 7.44 -5.01
N ILE A 67 5.53 7.00 -4.01
CA ILE A 67 5.02 5.63 -3.87
C ILE A 67 3.54 5.73 -3.49
N LEU A 68 2.68 5.14 -4.30
CA LEU A 68 1.29 4.92 -3.90
C LEU A 68 1.24 3.80 -2.87
N VAL A 69 0.51 4.05 -1.80
CA VAL A 69 0.33 3.16 -0.66
C VAL A 69 -1.14 2.76 -0.60
N LEU A 70 -1.42 1.48 -0.77
CA LEU A 70 -2.70 0.89 -0.42
C LEU A 70 -2.60 0.35 1.00
N ALA A 71 -3.46 0.81 1.90
CA ALA A 71 -3.55 0.30 3.27
C ALA A 71 -4.98 -0.16 3.58
N GLY A 72 -5.10 -1.22 4.34
CA GLY A 72 -6.35 -1.86 4.73
C GLY A 72 -6.21 -2.55 6.10
N PRO A 73 -7.17 -3.38 6.49
CA PRO A 73 -7.15 -4.07 7.78
C PRO A 73 -5.78 -4.65 8.11
N ASP A 74 -5.27 -4.38 9.31
CA ASP A 74 -4.02 -4.95 9.82
C ASP A 74 -4.20 -6.44 10.22
N ASP A 75 -3.26 -6.99 11.00
CA ASP A 75 -3.32 -8.39 11.45
C ASP A 75 -4.24 -8.61 12.65
N ASP A 76 -4.81 -7.55 13.26
CA ASP A 76 -5.74 -7.67 14.37
C ASP A 76 -7.14 -8.01 13.87
N LEU A 77 -7.70 -9.12 14.36
CA LEU A 77 -9.05 -9.56 14.02
C LEU A 77 -10.12 -8.54 14.37
N ALA A 78 -9.88 -7.66 15.33
CA ALA A 78 -10.78 -6.56 15.68
C ALA A 78 -10.86 -5.45 14.62
N ASN A 79 -9.94 -5.42 13.67
CA ASN A 79 -9.80 -4.36 12.67
C ASN A 79 -10.28 -4.77 11.26
N GLN A 80 -10.96 -5.91 11.09
CA GLN A 80 -11.32 -6.41 9.75
C GLN A 80 -12.30 -5.48 8.99
N ASP A 81 -13.05 -4.65 9.69
CA ASP A 81 -14.06 -3.75 9.10
C ASP A 81 -13.56 -2.32 8.83
N VAL A 82 -12.28 -2.01 9.05
CA VAL A 82 -11.79 -0.61 8.94
C VAL A 82 -11.73 -0.07 7.51
N GLY A 83 -11.90 -0.90 6.49
CA GLY A 83 -11.87 -0.51 5.09
C GLY A 83 -10.48 -0.06 4.61
N TRP A 84 -10.38 0.31 3.35
CA TRP A 84 -9.11 0.63 2.66
C TRP A 84 -8.92 2.12 2.45
N ILE A 85 -7.65 2.53 2.34
CA ILE A 85 -7.25 3.85 1.85
C ILE A 85 -6.17 3.68 0.78
N LEU A 86 -6.15 4.61 -0.16
CA LEU A 86 -5.11 4.77 -1.17
C LEU A 86 -4.57 6.20 -1.07
N GLY A 87 -3.27 6.39 -1.06
CA GLY A 87 -2.66 7.71 -1.01
C GLY A 87 -1.21 7.71 -1.48
N LEU A 88 -0.64 8.90 -1.62
CA LEU A 88 0.74 9.09 -2.07
C LEU A 88 1.65 9.39 -0.88
N TRP A 89 2.76 8.65 -0.77
CA TRP A 89 3.93 9.01 0.01
C TRP A 89 5.06 9.42 -0.93
N ASP A 90 5.81 10.47 -0.59
CA ASP A 90 6.91 10.98 -1.43
C ASP A 90 8.15 10.07 -1.49
N GLY A 91 8.15 8.98 -0.70
CA GLY A 91 9.23 7.99 -0.69
C GLY A 91 10.47 8.44 0.08
N LYS A 92 10.41 9.56 0.81
CA LYS A 92 11.56 10.04 1.59
C LYS A 92 11.56 9.45 2.99
N PRO A 93 12.70 8.91 3.45
CA PRO A 93 12.84 8.46 4.83
C PRO A 93 12.53 9.56 5.83
N ALA A 94 11.75 9.23 6.84
CA ALA A 94 11.39 10.11 7.97
C ALA A 94 10.92 9.23 9.13
N ASP A 95 10.92 9.75 10.36
CA ASP A 95 10.36 9.02 11.50
C ASP A 95 8.86 8.75 11.28
N VAL A 96 8.13 9.78 10.82
CA VAL A 96 6.71 9.70 10.50
C VAL A 96 6.42 10.47 9.21
N ALA A 97 5.60 9.89 8.34
CA ALA A 97 5.14 10.53 7.11
C ALA A 97 3.62 10.43 6.95
N LYS A 98 3.04 11.41 6.26
CA LYS A 98 1.61 11.46 5.91
C LYS A 98 1.39 11.12 4.45
N LEU A 99 0.26 10.51 4.16
CA LEU A 99 -0.20 10.32 2.79
C LEU A 99 -0.79 11.62 2.25
N LYS A 100 -0.35 12.03 1.07
CA LYS A 100 -0.99 13.07 0.24
C LYS A 100 -2.11 12.43 -0.58
N TYR A 101 -3.12 13.23 -0.93
CA TYR A 101 -4.25 12.82 -1.79
C TYR A 101 -4.98 11.56 -1.28
N ALA A 102 -4.95 11.30 0.03
CA ALA A 102 -5.51 10.08 0.60
C ALA A 102 -7.03 10.01 0.34
N ALA A 103 -7.47 8.91 -0.25
CA ALA A 103 -8.86 8.65 -0.57
C ALA A 103 -9.26 7.22 -0.15
N LYS A 104 -10.54 7.03 0.13
CA LYS A 104 -11.11 5.70 0.36
C LYS A 104 -11.66 5.18 -0.97
N PRO A 105 -11.15 4.06 -1.52
CA PRO A 105 -11.79 3.41 -2.66
C PRO A 105 -13.24 3.07 -2.32
N ASP A 106 -14.18 3.48 -3.17
CA ASP A 106 -15.58 3.10 -3.02
C ASP A 106 -15.77 1.68 -3.54
N LEU A 107 -15.92 0.74 -2.63
CA LEU A 107 -16.13 -0.68 -2.91
C LEU A 107 -17.60 -1.10 -2.78
N SER A 108 -18.50 -0.18 -2.41
CA SER A 108 -19.90 -0.50 -2.10
C SER A 108 -20.70 -1.04 -3.28
N ALA A 109 -20.31 -0.66 -4.50
CA ALA A 109 -20.95 -1.13 -5.73
C ALA A 109 -20.45 -2.50 -6.22
N VAL A 110 -19.39 -3.04 -5.61
CA VAL A 110 -18.81 -4.32 -6.02
C VAL A 110 -19.72 -5.46 -5.56
N LYS A 111 -20.19 -6.25 -6.52
CA LYS A 111 -20.99 -7.45 -6.25
C LYS A 111 -20.13 -8.68 -6.44
N LEU A 112 -20.06 -9.51 -5.40
CA LEU A 112 -19.36 -10.77 -5.48
C LEU A 112 -20.08 -11.71 -6.46
N ARG A 113 -19.29 -12.36 -7.34
CA ARG A 113 -19.76 -13.41 -8.25
C ARG A 113 -19.89 -14.72 -7.48
N LYS A 114 -20.54 -15.72 -8.06
CA LYS A 114 -20.71 -17.04 -7.43
C LYS A 114 -19.39 -17.73 -7.06
N CYS A 115 -18.31 -17.38 -7.75
CA CYS A 115 -16.97 -17.94 -7.51
C CYS A 115 -16.09 -17.08 -6.62
N ASP A 116 -16.55 -15.90 -6.20
CA ASP A 116 -15.79 -15.00 -5.29
C ASP A 116 -16.09 -15.36 -3.84
N ASP A 117 -15.07 -15.41 -3.00
CA ASP A 117 -15.20 -15.65 -1.56
C ASP A 117 -15.38 -14.33 -0.80
N GLU A 118 -14.46 -13.38 -1.02
CA GLU A 118 -14.45 -12.09 -0.34
C GLU A 118 -13.85 -10.97 -1.20
N LEU A 119 -14.16 -9.72 -0.85
CA LEU A 119 -13.55 -8.53 -1.41
C LEU A 119 -12.44 -8.02 -0.48
N LYS A 120 -11.19 -8.35 -0.81
CA LYS A 120 -10.03 -8.06 0.00
C LYS A 120 -8.89 -7.48 -0.84
N PRO A 121 -8.86 -6.15 -1.07
CA PRO A 121 -7.83 -5.46 -1.83
C PRO A 121 -6.41 -5.73 -1.30
N GLU A 122 -5.55 -6.34 -2.12
CA GLU A 122 -4.19 -6.73 -1.72
C GLU A 122 -3.12 -6.43 -2.77
N ALA A 123 -3.52 -6.06 -3.98
CA ALA A 123 -2.56 -5.68 -5.01
C ALA A 123 -2.93 -4.34 -5.65
N LEU A 124 -1.90 -3.61 -6.08
CA LEU A 124 -2.00 -2.29 -6.68
C LEU A 124 -1.10 -2.21 -7.89
N ALA A 125 -1.67 -1.83 -9.04
CA ALA A 125 -0.91 -1.54 -10.25
C ALA A 125 -1.27 -0.15 -10.79
N VAL A 126 -0.27 0.59 -11.26
CA VAL A 126 -0.44 1.91 -11.86
C VAL A 126 -0.62 1.75 -13.37
N LEU A 127 -1.75 2.22 -13.90
CA LEU A 127 -2.03 2.27 -15.32
C LEU A 127 -1.59 3.57 -15.97
N ARG A 128 -1.76 4.68 -15.23
CA ARG A 128 -1.46 6.03 -15.69
C ARG A 128 -0.99 6.88 -14.51
N ASP A 129 0.06 7.65 -14.74
CA ASP A 129 0.67 8.59 -13.79
C ASP A 129 0.77 9.95 -14.48
N GLU A 130 -0.26 10.78 -14.30
CA GLU A 130 -0.41 12.08 -14.93
C GLU A 130 -0.33 13.21 -13.89
N PRO A 131 -0.09 14.47 -14.30
CA PRO A 131 0.06 15.59 -13.38
C PRO A 131 -1.16 15.84 -12.48
N ASP A 132 -2.36 15.44 -12.90
CA ASP A 132 -3.62 15.69 -12.21
C ASP A 132 -4.22 14.46 -11.52
N ALA A 133 -3.82 13.24 -11.92
CA ALA A 133 -4.38 12.01 -11.38
C ALA A 133 -3.49 10.77 -11.60
N TYR A 134 -3.74 9.75 -10.78
CA TYR A 134 -3.26 8.38 -11.02
C TYR A 134 -4.45 7.49 -11.36
N ASP A 135 -4.39 6.78 -12.50
CA ASP A 135 -5.28 5.66 -12.74
C ASP A 135 -4.61 4.38 -12.26
N VAL A 136 -5.31 3.63 -11.44
CA VAL A 136 -4.79 2.41 -10.83
C VAL A 136 -5.76 1.25 -11.00
N ILE A 137 -5.22 0.04 -10.98
CA ILE A 137 -5.98 -1.19 -10.75
C ILE A 137 -5.68 -1.67 -9.34
N ILE A 138 -6.73 -1.98 -8.60
CA ILE A 138 -6.67 -2.71 -7.34
C ILE A 138 -7.21 -4.11 -7.61
N MET A 139 -6.48 -5.13 -7.17
CA MET A 139 -6.92 -6.51 -7.25
C MET A 139 -7.13 -7.06 -5.84
N SER A 140 -8.03 -8.03 -5.74
CA SER A 140 -8.52 -8.57 -4.47
C SER A 140 -8.15 -10.03 -4.34
N ASP A 141 -7.59 -10.41 -3.20
CA ASP A 141 -7.58 -11.80 -2.77
C ASP A 141 -9.03 -12.25 -2.47
N GLY A 142 -9.32 -13.53 -2.71
CA GLY A 142 -10.68 -14.06 -2.55
C GLY A 142 -11.63 -13.77 -3.73
N MET A 143 -11.22 -13.01 -4.75
CA MET A 143 -12.01 -12.79 -5.96
C MET A 143 -11.47 -13.59 -7.15
N CYS A 144 -12.36 -14.19 -7.92
CA CYS A 144 -12.03 -14.89 -9.17
C CYS A 144 -11.26 -13.95 -10.11
N ASP A 145 -10.16 -14.43 -10.68
CA ASP A 145 -9.28 -13.67 -11.57
C ASP A 145 -8.74 -12.38 -10.92
N GLY A 146 -8.69 -12.33 -9.56
CA GLY A 146 -8.25 -11.18 -8.80
C GLY A 146 -9.23 -10.00 -8.77
N GLY A 147 -10.41 -10.11 -9.39
CA GLY A 147 -11.47 -9.09 -9.38
C GLY A 147 -10.97 -7.67 -9.68
N PRO A 148 -10.32 -7.40 -10.84
CA PRO A 148 -9.66 -6.12 -11.07
C PRO A 148 -10.64 -4.95 -11.07
N LEU A 149 -10.35 -3.95 -10.22
CA LEU A 149 -11.14 -2.73 -10.07
C LEU A 149 -10.30 -1.53 -10.45
N LYS A 150 -10.80 -0.69 -11.37
CA LYS A 150 -10.12 0.55 -11.77
C LYS A 150 -10.58 1.71 -10.90
N PHE A 151 -9.62 2.46 -10.39
CA PHE A 151 -9.84 3.71 -9.64
C PHE A 151 -9.01 4.83 -10.22
N THR A 152 -9.48 6.08 -10.02
CA THR A 152 -8.73 7.29 -10.29
C THR A 152 -8.52 8.04 -8.99
N LEU A 153 -7.26 8.22 -8.57
CA LEU A 153 -6.88 9.04 -7.44
C LEU A 153 -6.50 10.44 -7.94
N GLN A 154 -7.30 11.44 -7.58
CA GLN A 154 -7.05 12.83 -7.94
C GLN A 154 -5.89 13.43 -7.12
N ARG A 155 -5.07 14.26 -7.75
CA ARG A 155 -3.92 14.95 -7.14
C ARG A 155 -4.30 16.38 -6.68
N LYS A 156 -5.48 16.53 -6.08
CA LYS A 156 -6.01 17.82 -5.63
C LYS A 156 -6.24 17.84 -4.13
#